data_a053e3863e03a327d5ac88cd4e08a92a
#
_entry.id   a053e3863e03a327d5ac88cd4e08a92a
#
_cell.length_a   1.000
_cell.length_b   1.000
_cell.length_c   1.000
_cell.angle_alpha   90.00
_cell.angle_beta   90.00
_cell.angle_gamma   90.00
#
_symmetry.space_group_name_H-M   'P 1'
#
loop_
_entity.id
_entity.type
_entity.pdbx_description
1 polymer ?
#
loop_
_entity_poly.entity_id
_entity_poly.type
_entity_poly.pdbx_seq_one_letter_code
_entity_poly.pdbx_strand_id
1 'polypeptide(L)'
;MKIATNRLNAFSDGVFAIIITIIVLGISFPSTFDSAHLIPFFWEIFIFLQSSLVVGSFWYMHSHLLDGYEYVSINTAVANIFHLIFLALLPLFSRGIMQHPTEIFPTIGLGIIVLLAFASYSAMSMTIASYSDRSVRISSFICWPISIIIAILFAFIST
;
A
#
# COMPACT_ATOMS: atom_id res chain seq x y z
N MET A 1 -12.12 25.57 3.93
CA MET A 1 -11.76 25.41 2.49
C MET A 1 -12.13 23.99 2.09
N LYS A 2 -12.73 23.80 0.91
CA LYS A 2 -13.14 22.49 0.39
C LYS A 2 -12.32 22.18 -0.86
N ILE A 3 -12.02 20.90 -1.07
CA ILE A 3 -11.27 20.41 -2.23
C ILE A 3 -12.18 19.50 -3.02
N ALA A 4 -12.19 19.63 -4.35
CA ALA A 4 -12.95 18.73 -5.22
C ALA A 4 -12.38 17.31 -5.14
N THR A 5 -13.23 16.34 -4.81
CA THR A 5 -12.84 14.94 -4.57
C THR A 5 -12.22 14.29 -5.80
N ASN A 6 -12.71 14.63 -6.99
CA ASN A 6 -12.17 14.10 -8.25
C ASN A 6 -10.68 14.48 -8.45
N ARG A 7 -10.26 15.68 -8.03
CA ARG A 7 -8.84 16.10 -8.10
C ARG A 7 -7.98 15.33 -7.11
N LEU A 8 -8.51 15.08 -5.90
CA LEU A 8 -7.81 14.31 -4.88
C LEU A 8 -7.65 12.86 -5.34
N ASN A 9 -8.70 12.25 -5.89
CA ASN A 9 -8.66 10.90 -6.46
C ASN A 9 -7.67 10.81 -7.62
N ALA A 10 -7.72 11.72 -8.59
CA ALA A 10 -6.80 11.69 -9.73
C ALA A 10 -5.32 11.78 -9.31
N PHE A 11 -5.02 12.60 -8.30
CA PHE A 11 -3.68 12.67 -7.74
C PHE A 11 -3.29 11.35 -7.05
N SER A 12 -4.19 10.79 -6.24
CA SER A 12 -3.95 9.53 -5.52
C SER A 12 -3.78 8.36 -6.48
N ASP A 13 -4.62 8.26 -7.52
CA ASP A 13 -4.54 7.21 -8.57
C ASP A 13 -3.18 7.24 -9.27
N GLY A 14 -2.67 8.44 -9.57
CA GLY A 14 -1.33 8.61 -10.13
C GLY A 14 -0.24 8.08 -9.20
N VAL A 15 -0.32 8.36 -7.91
CA VAL A 15 0.65 7.86 -6.92
C VAL A 15 0.57 6.35 -6.79
N PHE A 16 -0.62 5.74 -6.68
CA PHE A 16 -0.80 4.30 -6.62
C PHE A 16 -0.19 3.59 -7.85
N ALA A 17 -0.44 4.12 -9.05
CA ALA A 17 0.12 3.57 -10.28
C ALA A 17 1.64 3.61 -10.28
N ILE A 18 2.24 4.73 -9.85
CA ILE A 18 3.70 4.89 -9.76
C ILE A 18 4.30 3.90 -8.75
N ILE A 19 3.68 3.71 -7.59
CA ILE A 19 4.17 2.78 -6.57
C ILE A 19 4.33 1.38 -7.15
N ILE A 20 3.31 0.85 -7.85
CA ILE A 20 3.37 -0.49 -8.46
C ILE A 20 4.48 -0.57 -9.51
N THR A 21 4.62 0.46 -10.36
CA THR A 21 5.65 0.47 -11.40
C THR A 21 7.07 0.57 -10.85
N ILE A 22 7.27 1.25 -9.72
CA ILE A 22 8.59 1.31 -9.06
C ILE A 22 8.97 -0.04 -8.45
N ILE A 23 8.02 -0.79 -7.90
CA ILE A 23 8.32 -2.12 -7.34
C ILE A 23 8.85 -3.06 -8.42
N VAL A 24 8.25 -3.09 -9.61
CA VAL A 24 8.71 -3.97 -10.70
C VAL A 24 10.10 -3.63 -11.20
N LEU A 25 10.49 -2.35 -11.14
CA LEU A 25 11.86 -1.93 -11.50
C LEU A 25 12.93 -2.42 -10.51
N GLY A 26 12.52 -2.93 -9.36
CA GLY A 26 13.41 -3.58 -8.40
C GLY A 26 13.83 -5.00 -8.79
N ILE A 27 13.11 -5.64 -9.73
CA ILE A 27 13.38 -7.00 -10.18
C ILE A 27 14.61 -7.02 -11.11
N SER A 28 15.56 -7.89 -10.81
CA SER A 28 16.77 -8.09 -11.61
C SER A 28 16.59 -9.25 -12.58
N PHE A 29 16.73 -8.98 -13.89
CA PHE A 29 16.65 -10.05 -14.88
C PHE A 29 17.89 -10.97 -14.77
N PRO A 30 17.73 -12.33 -14.76
CA PRO A 30 18.83 -13.25 -14.52
C PRO A 30 19.83 -13.22 -15.69
N SER A 31 21.12 -13.30 -15.35
CA SER A 31 22.21 -13.33 -16.35
C SER A 31 22.33 -14.69 -17.05
N THR A 32 21.89 -15.75 -16.38
CA THR A 32 21.87 -17.15 -16.90
C THR A 32 20.56 -17.81 -16.46
N PHE A 33 20.15 -18.85 -17.20
CA PHE A 33 18.87 -19.55 -16.95
C PHE A 33 19.05 -20.90 -16.21
N ASP A 34 20.04 -20.96 -15.33
CA ASP A 34 20.21 -22.08 -14.42
C ASP A 34 19.36 -21.90 -13.13
N SER A 35 19.20 -22.96 -12.36
CA SER A 35 18.38 -22.95 -11.14
C SER A 35 18.88 -21.96 -10.08
N ALA A 36 20.19 -21.71 -10.03
CA ALA A 36 20.78 -20.80 -9.04
C ALA A 36 20.36 -19.33 -9.28
N HIS A 37 20.09 -18.95 -10.54
CA HIS A 37 19.66 -17.60 -10.92
C HIS A 37 18.14 -17.49 -11.09
N LEU A 38 17.47 -18.59 -11.52
CA LEU A 38 16.01 -18.57 -11.72
C LEU A 38 15.23 -18.56 -10.41
N ILE A 39 15.70 -19.27 -9.36
CA ILE A 39 15.00 -19.31 -8.07
C ILE A 39 14.92 -17.92 -7.44
N PRO A 40 16.01 -17.14 -7.30
CA PRO A 40 15.93 -15.75 -6.82
C PRO A 40 15.04 -14.87 -7.68
N PHE A 41 15.10 -15.00 -9.00
CA PHE A 41 14.26 -14.21 -9.92
C PHE A 41 12.76 -14.45 -9.69
N PHE A 42 12.34 -15.71 -9.57
CA PHE A 42 10.94 -16.01 -9.27
C PHE A 42 10.51 -15.55 -7.87
N TRP A 43 11.45 -15.55 -6.92
CA TRP A 43 11.22 -14.97 -5.59
C TRP A 43 10.98 -13.46 -5.67
N GLU A 44 11.77 -12.72 -6.45
CA GLU A 44 11.56 -11.29 -6.68
C GLU A 44 10.20 -11.01 -7.33
N ILE A 45 9.79 -11.82 -8.33
CA ILE A 45 8.46 -11.74 -8.95
C ILE A 45 7.36 -11.99 -7.92
N PHE A 46 7.52 -12.98 -7.04
CA PHE A 46 6.54 -13.28 -5.99
C PHE A 46 6.37 -12.10 -5.03
N ILE A 47 7.47 -11.47 -4.58
CA ILE A 47 7.45 -10.28 -3.73
C ILE A 47 6.76 -9.12 -4.44
N PHE A 48 7.04 -8.91 -5.74
CA PHE A 48 6.38 -7.90 -6.55
C PHE A 48 4.86 -8.10 -6.59
N LEU A 49 4.41 -9.31 -6.91
CA LEU A 49 2.97 -9.62 -7.00
C LEU A 49 2.27 -9.38 -5.66
N GLN A 50 2.86 -9.84 -4.57
CA GLN A 50 2.30 -9.66 -3.23
C GLN A 50 2.25 -8.18 -2.83
N SER A 51 3.33 -7.43 -3.03
CA SER A 51 3.38 -5.99 -2.75
C SER A 51 2.36 -5.22 -3.59
N SER A 52 2.21 -5.59 -4.87
CA SER A 52 1.23 -4.98 -5.77
C SER A 52 -0.21 -5.25 -5.34
N LEU A 53 -0.51 -6.45 -4.80
CA LEU A 53 -1.83 -6.77 -4.23
C LEU A 53 -2.12 -5.93 -2.99
N VAL A 54 -1.12 -5.67 -2.13
CA VAL A 54 -1.28 -4.77 -0.97
C VAL A 54 -1.59 -3.36 -1.44
N VAL A 55 -0.82 -2.82 -2.38
CA VAL A 55 -1.06 -1.47 -2.94
C VAL A 55 -2.44 -1.38 -3.61
N GLY A 56 -2.82 -2.38 -4.41
CA GLY A 56 -4.13 -2.45 -5.06
C GLY A 56 -5.29 -2.51 -4.06
N SER A 57 -5.10 -3.20 -2.93
CA SER A 57 -6.09 -3.24 -1.84
C SER A 57 -6.28 -1.86 -1.21
N PHE A 58 -5.22 -1.12 -0.96
CA PHE A 58 -5.29 0.25 -0.46
C PHE A 58 -5.94 1.20 -1.47
N TRP A 59 -5.61 1.06 -2.76
CA TRP A 59 -6.26 1.83 -3.82
C TRP A 59 -7.77 1.59 -3.85
N TYR A 60 -8.21 0.34 -3.78
CA TYR A 60 -9.62 -0.02 -3.75
C TYR A 60 -10.34 0.58 -2.53
N MET A 61 -9.74 0.44 -1.35
CA MET A 61 -10.29 1.01 -0.11
C MET A 61 -10.37 2.54 -0.17
N HIS A 62 -9.33 3.19 -0.69
CA HIS A 62 -9.24 4.63 -0.86
C HIS A 62 -10.32 5.15 -1.80
N SER A 63 -10.47 4.53 -2.98
CA SER A 63 -11.49 4.88 -3.97
C SER A 63 -12.90 4.77 -3.38
N HIS A 64 -13.20 3.67 -2.67
CA HIS A 64 -14.50 3.47 -2.02
C HIS A 64 -14.78 4.47 -0.89
N LEU A 65 -13.75 4.88 -0.15
CA LEU A 65 -13.91 5.83 0.96
C LEU A 65 -14.36 7.20 0.46
N LEU A 66 -13.86 7.62 -0.69
CA LEU A 66 -14.14 8.94 -1.28
C LEU A 66 -15.36 8.94 -2.22
N ASP A 67 -15.88 7.76 -2.54
CA ASP A 67 -17.03 7.62 -3.44
C ASP A 67 -18.29 8.30 -2.89
N GLY A 68 -18.99 9.02 -3.75
CA GLY A 68 -20.22 9.73 -3.41
C GLY A 68 -20.03 11.09 -2.72
N TYR A 69 -18.79 11.57 -2.55
CA TYR A 69 -18.50 12.92 -2.07
C TYR A 69 -18.00 13.82 -3.20
N GLU A 70 -18.72 14.92 -3.45
CA GLU A 70 -18.29 15.94 -4.45
C GLU A 70 -17.10 16.77 -3.95
N TYR A 71 -17.09 17.09 -2.65
CA TYR A 71 -16.04 17.86 -1.98
C TYR A 71 -15.65 17.22 -0.66
N VAL A 72 -14.37 17.30 -0.33
CA VAL A 72 -13.81 16.89 0.96
C VAL A 72 -13.20 18.06 1.73
N SER A 73 -12.99 17.87 3.03
CA SER A 73 -12.34 18.87 3.88
C SER A 73 -10.85 18.95 3.61
N ILE A 74 -10.21 20.06 3.99
CA ILE A 74 -8.75 20.18 3.91
C ILE A 74 -8.06 19.15 4.83
N ASN A 75 -8.65 18.81 5.98
CA ASN A 75 -8.11 17.83 6.89
C ASN A 75 -8.07 16.44 6.24
N THR A 76 -9.11 16.10 5.47
CA THR A 76 -9.14 14.85 4.69
C THR A 76 -8.04 14.84 3.64
N ALA A 77 -7.81 15.95 2.94
CA ALA A 77 -6.74 16.02 1.94
C ALA A 77 -5.34 15.93 2.56
N VAL A 78 -5.12 16.53 3.73
CA VAL A 78 -3.86 16.40 4.47
C VAL A 78 -3.65 14.97 4.94
N ALA A 79 -4.68 14.32 5.51
CA ALA A 79 -4.61 12.92 5.91
C ALA A 79 -4.31 12.00 4.71
N ASN A 80 -4.88 12.29 3.53
CA ASN A 80 -4.59 11.59 2.29
C ASN A 80 -3.12 11.72 1.89
N ILE A 81 -2.52 12.90 1.99
CA ILE A 81 -1.10 13.10 1.68
C ILE A 81 -0.22 12.21 2.58
N PHE A 82 -0.47 12.17 3.88
CA PHE A 82 0.26 11.29 4.80
C PHE A 82 0.08 9.81 4.44
N HIS A 83 -1.14 9.40 4.08
CA HIS A 83 -1.42 8.05 3.62
C HIS A 83 -0.58 7.69 2.39
N LEU A 84 -0.55 8.56 1.39
CA LEU A 84 0.24 8.34 0.17
C LEU A 84 1.75 8.35 0.43
N ILE A 85 2.25 9.16 1.37
CA ILE A 85 3.67 9.17 1.77
C ILE A 85 4.07 7.80 2.35
N PHE A 86 3.27 7.24 3.24
CA PHE A 86 3.57 5.91 3.80
C PHE A 86 3.53 4.83 2.73
N LEU A 87 2.55 4.85 1.84
CA LEU A 87 2.47 3.90 0.73
C LEU A 87 3.65 4.03 -0.24
N ALA A 88 4.15 5.24 -0.48
CA ALA A 88 5.29 5.48 -1.34
C ALA A 88 6.62 4.91 -0.80
N LEU A 89 6.67 4.51 0.48
CA LEU A 89 7.81 3.79 1.08
C LEU A 89 7.74 2.27 0.84
N LEU A 90 6.60 1.72 0.41
CA LEU A 90 6.47 0.27 0.16
C LEU A 90 7.53 -0.26 -0.83
N PRO A 91 7.80 0.40 -1.99
CA PRO A 91 8.81 -0.07 -2.92
C PRO A 91 10.21 -0.21 -2.32
N LEU A 92 10.57 0.69 -1.40
CA LEU A 92 11.87 0.65 -0.74
C LEU A 92 12.08 -0.63 0.06
N PHE A 93 11.11 -0.99 0.90
CA PHE A 93 11.18 -2.20 1.74
C PHE A 93 10.94 -3.48 0.95
N SER A 94 10.05 -3.47 -0.05
CA SER A 94 9.87 -4.59 -0.98
C SER A 94 11.17 -4.92 -1.70
N ARG A 95 11.89 -3.89 -2.19
CA ARG A 95 13.22 -4.07 -2.81
C ARG A 95 14.25 -4.59 -1.79
N GLY A 96 14.19 -4.11 -0.54
CA GLY A 96 15.05 -4.61 0.52
C GLY A 96 14.90 -6.12 0.76
N ILE A 97 13.66 -6.63 0.76
CA ILE A 97 13.36 -8.07 0.88
C ILE A 97 13.86 -8.84 -0.35
N MET A 98 13.70 -8.29 -1.57
CA MET A 98 14.22 -8.92 -2.79
C MET A 98 15.73 -9.10 -2.75
N GLN A 99 16.47 -8.09 -2.29
CA GLN A 99 17.94 -8.08 -2.27
C GLN A 99 18.54 -8.80 -1.06
N HIS A 100 17.83 -8.85 0.05
CA HIS A 100 18.29 -9.39 1.33
C HIS A 100 17.21 -10.31 1.95
N PRO A 101 16.91 -11.46 1.31
CA PRO A 101 15.79 -12.33 1.71
C PRO A 101 15.95 -12.96 3.10
N THR A 102 17.17 -13.07 3.61
CA THR A 102 17.46 -13.61 4.96
C THR A 102 17.51 -12.55 6.06
N GLU A 103 17.43 -11.26 5.68
CA GLU A 103 17.51 -10.16 6.64
C GLU A 103 16.10 -9.78 7.14
N ILE A 104 15.95 -9.75 8.44
CA ILE A 104 14.64 -9.44 9.07
C ILE A 104 14.27 -7.94 8.99
N PHE A 105 15.28 -7.05 8.86
CA PHE A 105 15.06 -5.61 8.88
C PHE A 105 14.10 -5.11 7.78
N PRO A 106 14.26 -5.50 6.49
CA PRO A 106 13.32 -5.06 5.45
C PRO A 106 11.89 -5.56 5.69
N THR A 107 11.72 -6.78 6.23
CA THR A 107 10.42 -7.38 6.53
C THR A 107 9.71 -6.63 7.65
N ILE A 108 10.42 -6.33 8.74
CA ILE A 108 9.87 -5.50 9.84
C ILE A 108 9.52 -4.10 9.33
N GLY A 109 10.40 -3.49 8.53
CA GLY A 109 10.18 -2.17 7.94
C GLY A 109 8.93 -2.14 7.08
N LEU A 110 8.72 -3.14 6.21
CA LEU A 110 7.51 -3.28 5.41
C LEU A 110 6.25 -3.39 6.31
N GLY A 111 6.30 -4.21 7.36
CA GLY A 111 5.20 -4.35 8.31
C GLY A 111 4.83 -3.03 9.00
N ILE A 112 5.84 -2.27 9.45
CA ILE A 112 5.63 -0.94 10.07
C ILE A 112 5.00 0.02 9.07
N ILE A 113 5.46 0.07 7.82
CA ILE A 113 4.91 0.95 6.79
C ILE A 113 3.46 0.60 6.49
N VAL A 114 3.12 -0.68 6.38
CA VAL A 114 1.74 -1.12 6.18
C VAL A 114 0.85 -0.71 7.36
N LEU A 115 1.31 -0.84 8.60
CA LEU A 115 0.58 -0.38 9.78
C LEU A 115 0.37 1.15 9.78
N LEU A 116 1.38 1.94 9.41
CA LEU A 116 1.28 3.39 9.29
C LEU A 116 0.32 3.80 8.16
N ALA A 117 0.33 3.09 7.04
CA ALA A 117 -0.63 3.28 5.95
C ALA A 117 -2.08 3.01 6.42
N PHE A 118 -2.30 1.97 7.22
CA PHE A 118 -3.61 1.72 7.83
C PHE A 118 -4.02 2.79 8.83
N ALA A 119 -3.11 3.21 9.70
CA ALA A 119 -3.38 4.26 10.69
C ALA A 119 -3.78 5.58 9.99
N SER A 120 -3.05 5.97 8.93
CA SER A 120 -3.35 7.16 8.15
C SER A 120 -4.66 7.05 7.37
N TYR A 121 -4.98 5.88 6.81
CA TYR A 121 -6.27 5.59 6.19
C TYR A 121 -7.42 5.73 7.20
N SER A 122 -7.25 5.18 8.40
CA SER A 122 -8.23 5.29 9.49
C SER A 122 -8.43 6.75 9.90
N ALA A 123 -7.36 7.53 10.03
CA ALA A 123 -7.45 8.96 10.29
C ALA A 123 -8.22 9.71 9.19
N MET A 124 -7.96 9.38 7.91
CA MET A 124 -8.68 9.96 6.78
C MET A 124 -10.18 9.62 6.84
N SER A 125 -10.53 8.37 7.16
CA SER A 125 -11.94 7.95 7.29
C SER A 125 -12.67 8.69 8.41
N MET A 126 -12.01 8.95 9.54
CA MET A 126 -12.56 9.75 10.65
C MET A 126 -12.83 11.20 10.25
N THR A 127 -11.95 11.81 9.43
CA THR A 127 -12.18 13.19 8.95
C THR A 127 -13.37 13.28 8.00
N ILE A 128 -13.64 12.23 7.23
CA ILE A 128 -14.81 12.15 6.35
C ILE A 128 -16.08 11.92 7.17
N ALA A 129 -16.05 11.01 8.15
CA ALA A 129 -17.19 10.73 9.03
C ALA A 129 -17.63 11.97 9.82
N SER A 130 -16.68 12.78 10.29
CA SER A 130 -16.98 14.03 11.00
C SER A 130 -17.58 15.12 10.10
N TYR A 131 -17.43 15.00 8.79
CA TYR A 131 -17.94 15.97 7.80
C TYR A 131 -19.32 15.57 7.25
N SER A 132 -19.69 14.33 7.35
CA SER A 132 -20.93 13.75 6.79
C SER A 132 -21.71 13.02 7.86
N ASP A 133 -23.03 13.29 7.96
CA ASP A 133 -23.98 12.51 8.80
C ASP A 133 -24.14 11.04 8.33
N ARG A 134 -23.50 10.65 7.24
CA ARG A 134 -23.46 9.26 6.81
C ARG A 134 -22.56 8.45 7.75
N SER A 135 -23.17 7.52 8.49
CA SER A 135 -22.40 6.48 9.16
C SER A 135 -21.44 5.81 8.15
N VAL A 136 -20.15 6.10 8.25
CA VAL A 136 -19.11 5.41 7.49
C VAL A 136 -19.21 3.95 7.89
N ARG A 137 -19.88 3.19 7.07
CA ARG A 137 -20.14 1.77 7.31
C ARG A 137 -18.80 1.05 7.34
N ILE A 138 -18.58 0.33 8.39
CA ILE A 138 -17.47 -0.49 8.88
C ILE A 138 -16.87 -1.47 7.82
N SER A 139 -16.98 -1.22 6.52
CA SER A 139 -16.31 -1.99 5.48
C SER A 139 -14.77 -1.94 5.60
N SER A 140 -14.25 -0.88 6.24
CA SER A 140 -12.82 -0.76 6.58
C SER A 140 -12.33 -1.88 7.50
N PHE A 141 -13.19 -2.46 8.35
CA PHE A 141 -12.81 -3.53 9.28
C PHE A 141 -12.61 -4.90 8.60
N ILE A 142 -13.16 -5.13 7.43
CA ILE A 142 -13.05 -6.44 6.74
C ILE A 142 -11.70 -6.57 6.03
N CYS A 143 -11.11 -5.48 5.58
CA CYS A 143 -9.79 -5.50 4.92
C CYS A 143 -8.61 -5.58 5.91
N TRP A 144 -8.82 -5.25 7.18
CA TRP A 144 -7.81 -5.35 8.24
C TRP A 144 -7.20 -6.75 8.38
N PRO A 145 -8.03 -7.83 8.49
CA PRO A 145 -7.49 -9.18 8.61
C PRO A 145 -6.68 -9.61 7.40
N ILE A 146 -7.09 -9.23 6.20
CA ILE A 146 -6.42 -9.64 4.96
C ILE A 146 -5.00 -9.07 4.89
N SER A 147 -4.82 -7.82 5.24
CA SER A 147 -3.49 -7.18 5.20
C SER A 147 -2.58 -7.65 6.33
N ILE A 148 -3.14 -7.95 7.51
CA ILE A 148 -2.40 -8.55 8.61
C ILE A 148 -1.99 -9.98 8.25
N ILE A 149 -2.88 -10.77 7.64
CA ILE A 149 -2.58 -12.12 7.16
C ILE A 149 -1.48 -12.07 6.09
N ILE A 150 -1.55 -11.15 5.16
CA ILE A 150 -0.52 -10.93 4.14
C ILE A 150 0.82 -10.56 4.79
N ALA A 151 0.83 -9.65 5.76
CA ALA A 151 2.05 -9.25 6.48
C ALA A 151 2.64 -10.41 7.31
N ILE A 152 1.80 -11.23 7.96
CA ILE A 152 2.22 -12.41 8.70
C ILE A 152 2.75 -13.50 7.76
N LEU A 153 2.10 -13.74 6.64
CA LEU A 153 2.59 -14.66 5.61
C LEU A 153 3.95 -14.21 5.07
N PHE A 154 4.16 -12.91 4.89
CA PHE A 154 5.44 -12.35 4.51
C PHE A 154 6.54 -12.64 5.55
N ALA A 155 6.25 -12.43 6.82
CA ALA A 155 7.18 -12.72 7.90
C ALA A 155 7.51 -14.22 8.00
N PHE A 156 6.54 -15.11 7.75
CA PHE A 156 6.72 -16.57 7.86
C PHE A 156 7.48 -17.19 6.68
N ILE A 157 7.44 -16.58 5.50
CA ILE A 157 8.12 -17.08 4.28
C ILE A 157 9.57 -16.55 4.22
N SER A 158 9.88 -15.46 4.95
CA SER A 158 11.23 -14.87 5.00
C SER A 158 12.12 -15.40 6.14
N THR A 159 11.62 -16.32 6.96
CA THR A 159 12.42 -17.09 7.96
C THR A 159 12.67 -18.50 7.50
#